data_1b01b5280a5c859e39a51e9cc4627f84
#
_entry.id   1b01b5280a5c859e39a51e9cc4627f84
#
_cell.length_a   1.000
_cell.length_b   1.000
_cell.length_c   1.000
_cell.angle_alpha   90.00
_cell.angle_beta   90.00
_cell.angle_gamma   90.00
#
_symmetry.space_group_name_H-M   'P 1'
#
loop_
_entity.id
_entity.type
_entity.pdbx_description
1 polymer ?
#
loop_
_entity_poly.entity_id
_entity_poly.type
_entity_poly.pdbx_seq_one_letter_code
_entity_poly.pdbx_strand_id
1 'polypeptide(L)'
;MAEESDLSRTEPASPRRLQEARNAGDVPRSAEFAAWAVLLSALGALSWLSPRLLQSLQSLLEAAFAPGAHPLSPIFLESLQTVLWVLVPLLAVIFVAALVAPMLLSGWVYAPQRTQADLSRVHPFKPLVRLFSADAWFDGGLTLLKLALAAAAVGWVLTGEWFALHGQSADAGLTPAAVWVGRGVLALAAALTVIATLDAGWRWWRYLRRHAMTWQEVMAEAREAEGSPEMRAQLRERQQQSGQGRSPLPNPDDTARHARPSVIDEVIG
;
A
#
# COMPACT_ATOMS: atom_id res chain seq x y z
N MET A 1 3.42 32.37 -15.69
CA MET A 1 4.66 31.53 -15.72
C MET A 1 4.50 30.16 -15.07
N ALA A 2 3.63 29.92 -14.09
CA ALA A 2 3.42 28.57 -13.52
C ALA A 2 2.55 27.64 -14.41
N GLU A 3 1.63 28.18 -15.19
CA GLU A 3 0.73 27.37 -16.04
C GLU A 3 1.40 26.81 -17.32
N GLU A 4 2.37 27.53 -17.89
CA GLU A 4 3.11 27.05 -19.07
C GLU A 4 3.98 25.82 -18.77
N SER A 5 4.47 25.69 -17.52
CA SER A 5 5.29 24.54 -17.12
C SER A 5 4.48 23.25 -16.95
N ASP A 6 3.18 23.33 -16.64
CA ASP A 6 2.32 22.15 -16.48
C ASP A 6 1.87 21.54 -17.81
N LEU A 7 1.70 22.36 -18.85
CA LEU A 7 1.35 21.89 -20.20
C LEU A 7 2.47 21.11 -20.89
N SER A 8 3.71 21.27 -20.44
CA SER A 8 4.88 20.60 -21.03
C SER A 8 5.31 19.32 -20.31
N ARG A 9 4.66 18.93 -19.22
CA ARG A 9 4.96 17.71 -18.45
C ARG A 9 4.29 16.48 -19.06
N THR A 10 4.85 16.00 -20.17
CA THR A 10 4.34 14.85 -20.92
C THR A 10 5.09 13.56 -20.65
N GLU A 11 6.29 13.66 -20.10
CA GLU A 11 7.16 12.50 -19.87
C GLU A 11 6.81 11.80 -18.55
N PRO A 12 6.88 10.46 -18.50
CA PRO A 12 6.63 9.72 -17.26
C PRO A 12 7.69 10.06 -16.20
N ALA A 13 7.28 9.99 -14.93
CA ALA A 13 8.19 10.19 -13.80
C ALA A 13 9.33 9.16 -13.81
N SER A 14 10.57 9.61 -13.62
CA SER A 14 11.70 8.71 -13.47
C SER A 14 11.62 7.88 -12.19
N PRO A 15 12.21 6.68 -12.16
CA PRO A 15 12.27 5.87 -10.93
C PRO A 15 12.94 6.61 -9.78
N ARG A 16 13.96 7.41 -10.06
CA ARG A 16 14.67 8.24 -9.08
C ARG A 16 13.74 9.27 -8.44
N ARG A 17 12.98 10.01 -9.25
CA ARG A 17 12.02 11.02 -8.79
C ARG A 17 10.91 10.41 -7.94
N LEU A 18 10.40 9.23 -8.33
CA LEU A 18 9.42 8.49 -7.53
C LEU A 18 10.01 8.03 -6.19
N GLN A 19 11.27 7.65 -6.17
CA GLN A 19 11.95 7.26 -4.94
C GLN A 19 12.22 8.46 -4.03
N GLU A 20 12.61 9.60 -4.57
CA GLU A 20 12.75 10.86 -3.84
C GLU A 20 11.42 11.32 -3.25
N ALA A 21 10.32 11.26 -4.02
CA ALA A 21 8.97 11.53 -3.53
C ALA A 21 8.59 10.59 -2.38
N ARG A 22 8.91 9.29 -2.52
CA ARG A 22 8.67 8.28 -1.50
C ARG A 22 9.47 8.56 -0.23
N ASN A 23 10.75 8.91 -0.36
CA ASN A 23 11.61 9.28 0.77
C ASN A 23 11.11 10.57 1.47
N ALA A 24 10.55 11.51 0.72
CA ALA A 24 9.87 12.68 1.25
C ALA A 24 8.49 12.37 1.85
N GLY A 25 8.04 11.09 1.81
CA GLY A 25 6.75 10.63 2.33
C GLY A 25 5.57 10.98 1.42
N ASP A 26 5.80 11.43 0.18
CA ASP A 26 4.73 11.62 -0.81
C ASP A 26 4.47 10.31 -1.52
N VAL A 27 3.39 9.64 -1.10
CA VAL A 27 2.97 8.33 -1.59
C VAL A 27 1.48 8.35 -1.91
N PRO A 28 1.03 7.55 -2.88
CA PRO A 28 -0.39 7.44 -3.17
C PRO A 28 -1.10 6.81 -1.97
N ARG A 29 -2.15 7.47 -1.48
CA ARG A 29 -2.96 6.99 -0.36
C ARG A 29 -4.43 7.04 -0.76
N SER A 30 -5.13 5.94 -0.53
CA SER A 30 -6.58 5.87 -0.63
C SER A 30 -7.14 5.36 0.69
N ALA A 31 -7.80 6.25 1.42
CA ALA A 31 -8.50 5.89 2.65
C ALA A 31 -9.69 4.96 2.35
N GLU A 32 -10.35 5.15 1.21
CA GLU A 32 -11.46 4.31 0.78
C GLU A 32 -11.01 2.88 0.48
N PHE A 33 -9.89 2.72 -0.24
CA PHE A 33 -9.32 1.41 -0.51
C PHE A 33 -8.90 0.69 0.78
N ALA A 34 -8.27 1.42 1.71
CA ALA A 34 -7.90 0.84 3.00
C ALA A 34 -9.12 0.42 3.82
N ALA A 35 -10.13 1.28 3.93
CA ALA A 35 -11.38 0.95 4.64
C ALA A 35 -12.09 -0.25 4.01
N TRP A 36 -12.12 -0.30 2.68
CA TRP A 36 -12.70 -1.40 1.95
C TRP A 36 -11.94 -2.72 2.15
N ALA A 37 -10.61 -2.71 2.12
CA ALA A 37 -9.79 -3.89 2.38
C ALA A 37 -10.03 -4.46 3.79
N VAL A 38 -10.20 -3.58 4.79
CA VAL A 38 -10.58 -3.97 6.16
C VAL A 38 -11.98 -4.61 6.17
N LEU A 39 -12.95 -4.00 5.47
CA LEU A 39 -14.31 -4.52 5.39
C LEU A 39 -14.35 -5.91 4.74
N LEU A 40 -13.64 -6.10 3.64
CA LEU A 40 -13.54 -7.42 2.99
C LEU A 40 -12.91 -8.47 3.91
N SER A 41 -11.84 -8.09 4.60
CA SER A 41 -11.18 -8.98 5.55
C SER A 41 -12.13 -9.38 6.69
N ALA A 42 -12.90 -8.41 7.19
CA ALA A 42 -13.92 -8.65 8.22
C ALA A 42 -15.04 -9.57 7.72
N LEU A 43 -15.56 -9.33 6.51
CA LEU A 43 -16.60 -10.17 5.89
C LEU A 43 -16.09 -11.59 5.62
N GLY A 44 -14.85 -11.72 5.12
CA GLY A 44 -14.21 -13.03 4.91
C GLY A 44 -14.02 -13.78 6.22
N ALA A 45 -13.50 -13.13 7.25
CA ALA A 45 -13.35 -13.73 8.57
C ALA A 45 -14.68 -14.11 9.20
N LEU A 46 -15.69 -13.24 9.08
CA LEU A 46 -17.02 -13.50 9.58
C LEU A 46 -17.68 -14.69 8.85
N SER A 47 -17.57 -14.77 7.53
CA SER A 47 -18.12 -15.90 6.76
C SER A 47 -17.47 -17.22 7.14
N TRP A 48 -16.16 -17.22 7.37
CA TRP A 48 -15.41 -18.41 7.82
C TRP A 48 -15.77 -18.81 9.24
N LEU A 49 -16.00 -17.83 10.13
CA LEU A 49 -16.27 -18.04 11.55
C LEU A 49 -17.78 -18.26 11.85
N SER A 50 -18.65 -17.93 10.88
CA SER A 50 -20.10 -17.91 11.09
C SER A 50 -20.68 -19.21 11.67
N PRO A 51 -20.27 -20.44 11.27
CA PRO A 51 -20.82 -21.64 11.87
C PRO A 51 -20.49 -21.78 13.35
N ARG A 52 -19.23 -21.45 13.73
CA ARG A 52 -18.79 -21.49 15.12
C ARG A 52 -19.47 -20.41 15.96
N LEU A 53 -19.62 -19.22 15.40
CA LEU A 53 -20.29 -18.12 16.06
C LEU A 53 -21.78 -18.43 16.33
N LEU A 54 -22.46 -19.00 15.33
CA LEU A 54 -23.86 -19.43 15.49
C LEU A 54 -24.02 -20.50 16.56
N GLN A 55 -23.14 -21.53 16.56
CA GLN A 55 -23.15 -22.59 17.58
C GLN A 55 -22.89 -22.02 18.99
N SER A 56 -21.92 -21.15 19.14
CA SER A 56 -21.60 -20.55 20.44
C SER A 56 -22.72 -19.61 20.93
N LEU A 57 -23.39 -18.88 20.02
CA LEU A 57 -24.55 -18.07 20.36
C LEU A 57 -25.77 -18.94 20.74
N GLN A 58 -25.99 -20.05 20.05
CA GLN A 58 -27.03 -21.00 20.40
C GLN A 58 -26.80 -21.58 21.80
N SER A 59 -25.59 -22.04 22.11
CA SER A 59 -25.28 -22.57 23.45
C SER A 59 -25.44 -21.51 24.55
N LEU A 60 -25.11 -20.25 24.26
CA LEU A 60 -25.33 -19.15 25.19
C LEU A 60 -26.83 -18.88 25.43
N LEU A 61 -27.63 -18.89 24.36
CA LEU A 61 -29.09 -18.76 24.48
C LEU A 61 -29.72 -19.90 25.25
N GLU A 62 -29.33 -21.15 24.95
CA GLU A 62 -29.78 -22.31 25.70
C GLU A 62 -29.43 -22.21 27.18
N ALA A 63 -28.20 -21.80 27.51
CA ALA A 63 -27.79 -21.57 28.89
C ALA A 63 -28.57 -20.44 29.57
N ALA A 64 -28.94 -19.37 28.84
CA ALA A 64 -29.71 -18.25 29.33
C ALA A 64 -31.19 -18.59 29.63
N PHE A 65 -31.78 -19.50 28.84
CA PHE A 65 -33.18 -19.92 28.99
C PHE A 65 -33.34 -21.24 29.76
N ALA A 66 -32.25 -21.85 30.24
CA ALA A 66 -32.34 -23.07 31.03
C ALA A 66 -33.13 -22.86 32.33
N PRO A 67 -33.89 -23.86 32.81
CA PRO A 67 -34.59 -23.76 34.10
C PRO A 67 -33.60 -23.50 35.24
N GLY A 68 -33.81 -22.44 36.00
CA GLY A 68 -32.89 -22.00 37.06
C GLY A 68 -31.66 -21.23 36.59
N ALA A 69 -31.66 -20.78 35.34
CA ALA A 69 -30.60 -19.94 34.78
C ALA A 69 -30.45 -18.62 35.57
N HIS A 70 -29.23 -18.27 35.89
CA HIS A 70 -28.88 -16.95 36.39
C HIS A 70 -27.50 -16.56 35.80
N PRO A 71 -27.18 -15.24 35.71
CA PRO A 71 -25.97 -14.77 35.02
C PRO A 71 -24.62 -15.26 35.60
N LEU A 72 -24.64 -15.76 36.81
CA LEU A 72 -23.45 -16.34 37.49
C LEU A 72 -23.42 -17.86 37.52
N SER A 73 -24.34 -18.52 36.78
CA SER A 73 -24.29 -19.98 36.66
C SER A 73 -23.01 -20.42 35.91
N PRO A 74 -22.36 -21.50 36.31
CA PRO A 74 -21.14 -21.98 35.63
C PRO A 74 -21.38 -22.24 34.13
N ILE A 75 -22.54 -22.79 33.76
CA ILE A 75 -22.92 -23.10 32.37
C ILE A 75 -23.02 -21.81 31.56
N PHE A 76 -23.62 -20.75 32.10
CA PHE A 76 -23.74 -19.46 31.41
C PHE A 76 -22.36 -18.82 31.21
N LEU A 77 -21.50 -18.82 32.25
CA LEU A 77 -20.15 -18.25 32.16
C LEU A 77 -19.28 -19.02 31.17
N GLU A 78 -19.35 -20.34 31.10
CA GLU A 78 -18.62 -21.15 30.14
C GLU A 78 -19.09 -20.88 28.70
N SER A 79 -20.41 -20.78 28.48
CA SER A 79 -20.97 -20.42 27.17
C SER A 79 -20.57 -19.02 26.74
N LEU A 80 -20.57 -18.04 27.64
CA LEU A 80 -20.09 -16.68 27.38
C LEU A 80 -18.61 -16.68 27.05
N GLN A 81 -17.79 -17.40 27.80
CA GLN A 81 -16.36 -17.53 27.51
C GLN A 81 -16.11 -18.11 26.12
N THR A 82 -16.90 -19.12 25.71
CA THR A 82 -16.80 -19.71 24.38
C THR A 82 -17.09 -18.68 23.27
N VAL A 83 -18.13 -17.87 23.42
CA VAL A 83 -18.44 -16.78 22.48
C VAL A 83 -17.26 -15.79 22.40
N LEU A 84 -16.69 -15.39 23.54
CA LEU A 84 -15.55 -14.47 23.57
C LEU A 84 -14.32 -15.06 22.87
N TRP A 85 -14.01 -16.35 23.07
CA TRP A 85 -12.90 -17.00 22.36
C TRP A 85 -13.13 -17.11 20.86
N VAL A 86 -14.35 -17.26 20.39
CA VAL A 86 -14.68 -17.26 18.95
C VAL A 86 -14.53 -15.85 18.35
N LEU A 87 -14.75 -14.79 19.13
CA LEU A 87 -14.57 -13.40 18.66
C LEU A 87 -13.10 -12.99 18.55
N VAL A 88 -12.20 -13.57 19.33
CA VAL A 88 -10.77 -13.20 19.31
C VAL A 88 -10.15 -13.29 17.91
N PRO A 89 -10.25 -14.40 17.15
CA PRO A 89 -9.67 -14.47 15.82
C PRO A 89 -10.33 -13.48 14.83
N LEU A 90 -11.62 -13.19 14.97
CA LEU A 90 -12.31 -12.20 14.16
C LEU A 90 -11.68 -10.80 14.39
N LEU A 91 -11.55 -10.40 15.65
CA LEU A 91 -10.94 -9.13 16.01
C LEU A 91 -9.46 -9.06 15.61
N ALA A 92 -8.74 -10.17 15.74
CA ALA A 92 -7.33 -10.24 15.30
C ALA A 92 -7.19 -10.02 13.80
N VAL A 93 -8.04 -10.64 12.96
CA VAL A 93 -8.03 -10.44 11.50
C VAL A 93 -8.34 -8.99 11.16
N ILE A 94 -9.36 -8.39 11.77
CA ILE A 94 -9.74 -6.98 11.55
C ILE A 94 -8.59 -6.06 11.97
N PHE A 95 -7.97 -6.32 13.11
CA PHE A 95 -6.83 -5.53 13.61
C PHE A 95 -5.63 -5.59 12.66
N VAL A 96 -5.24 -6.79 12.23
CA VAL A 96 -4.15 -6.97 11.26
C VAL A 96 -4.49 -6.31 9.93
N ALA A 97 -5.72 -6.47 9.44
CA ALA A 97 -6.18 -5.83 8.22
C ALA A 97 -6.12 -4.30 8.34
N ALA A 98 -6.53 -3.72 9.48
CA ALA A 98 -6.47 -2.27 9.72
C ALA A 98 -5.04 -1.72 9.72
N LEU A 99 -4.06 -2.50 10.17
CA LEU A 99 -2.64 -2.14 10.11
C LEU A 99 -2.07 -2.26 8.69
N VAL A 100 -2.42 -3.32 7.98
CA VAL A 100 -1.84 -3.66 6.67
C VAL A 100 -2.51 -2.89 5.53
N ALA A 101 -3.84 -2.68 5.58
CA ALA A 101 -4.60 -2.09 4.49
C ALA A 101 -4.07 -0.72 4.00
N PRO A 102 -3.69 0.23 4.87
CA PRO A 102 -3.10 1.50 4.42
C PRO A 102 -1.77 1.33 3.69
N MET A 103 -1.05 0.23 3.98
CA MET A 103 0.27 -0.05 3.40
C MET A 103 0.20 -0.75 2.04
N LEU A 104 -0.94 -1.35 1.68
CA LEU A 104 -1.09 -2.07 0.41
C LEU A 104 -0.86 -1.17 -0.80
N LEU A 105 -1.29 0.09 -0.75
CA LEU A 105 -1.15 1.04 -1.85
C LEU A 105 0.15 1.84 -1.77
N SER A 106 0.54 2.28 -0.58
CA SER A 106 1.72 3.15 -0.36
C SER A 106 3.01 2.39 -0.10
N GLY A 107 2.93 1.12 0.29
CA GLY A 107 4.04 0.37 0.86
C GLY A 107 4.46 0.91 2.23
N TRP A 108 5.51 0.32 2.79
CA TRP A 108 6.10 0.80 4.04
C TRP A 108 6.95 2.05 3.79
N VAL A 109 6.52 3.20 4.31
CA VAL A 109 7.25 4.46 4.19
C VAL A 109 7.44 5.09 5.57
N TYR A 110 8.69 5.24 5.97
CA TYR A 110 9.07 5.93 7.19
C TYR A 110 9.56 7.33 6.85
N ALA A 111 8.74 8.35 7.06
CA ALA A 111 9.05 9.75 6.76
C ALA A 111 8.80 10.64 7.99
N PRO A 112 9.70 10.64 8.98
CA PRO A 112 9.54 11.40 10.22
C PRO A 112 9.49 12.92 10.00
N GLN A 113 10.05 13.41 8.90
CA GLN A 113 10.05 14.82 8.55
C GLN A 113 8.64 15.41 8.32
N ARG A 114 7.65 14.57 7.97
CA ARG A 114 6.25 15.01 7.79
C ARG A 114 5.47 15.19 9.09
N THR A 115 5.98 14.72 10.20
CA THR A 115 5.33 14.87 11.51
C THR A 115 5.64 16.23 12.16
N GLN A 116 6.52 17.03 11.57
CA GLN A 116 6.76 18.39 12.04
C GLN A 116 5.51 19.24 11.78
N ALA A 117 5.00 19.84 12.84
CA ALA A 117 3.84 20.72 12.77
C ALA A 117 4.18 21.97 11.97
N ASP A 118 3.67 22.05 10.76
CA ASP A 118 3.83 23.22 9.88
C ASP A 118 2.60 24.12 10.04
N LEU A 119 2.70 25.10 10.93
CA LEU A 119 1.65 26.08 11.20
C LEU A 119 1.31 26.93 9.96
N SER A 120 2.19 26.99 8.96
CA SER A 120 1.92 27.70 7.70
C SER A 120 0.79 27.06 6.88
N ARG A 121 0.48 25.78 7.15
CA ARG A 121 -0.61 25.04 6.50
C ARG A 121 -1.99 25.34 7.07
N VAL A 122 -2.07 25.99 8.23
CA VAL A 122 -3.34 26.35 8.89
C VAL A 122 -3.87 27.68 8.33
N HIS A 123 -4.03 27.77 7.01
CA HIS A 123 -4.69 28.92 6.37
C HIS A 123 -6.15 28.55 6.08
N PRO A 124 -7.14 29.18 6.75
CA PRO A 124 -8.55 28.78 6.65
C PRO A 124 -9.16 29.00 5.25
N PHE A 125 -8.60 29.89 4.45
CA PHE A 125 -9.15 30.25 3.15
C PHE A 125 -8.64 29.38 1.98
N LYS A 126 -7.46 28.75 2.08
CA LYS A 126 -6.93 27.87 1.03
C LYS A 126 -7.79 26.65 0.71
N PRO A 127 -8.42 25.97 1.70
CA PRO A 127 -9.34 24.85 1.40
C PRO A 127 -10.60 25.29 0.65
N LEU A 128 -11.13 26.49 0.94
CA LEU A 128 -12.34 27.01 0.30
C LEU A 128 -12.15 27.26 -1.20
N VAL A 129 -11.02 27.81 -1.60
CA VAL A 129 -10.70 28.01 -3.02
C VAL A 129 -10.52 26.68 -3.75
N ARG A 130 -10.02 25.64 -3.07
CA ARG A 130 -9.91 24.29 -3.66
C ARG A 130 -11.24 23.61 -3.92
N LEU A 131 -12.30 23.94 -3.17
CA LEU A 131 -13.65 23.39 -3.41
C LEU A 131 -14.23 23.81 -4.78
N PHE A 132 -13.77 24.93 -5.33
CA PHE A 132 -14.18 25.41 -6.67
C PHE A 132 -13.20 25.05 -7.78
N SER A 133 -12.19 24.20 -7.50
CA SER A 133 -11.27 23.74 -8.53
C SER A 133 -11.91 22.64 -9.40
N ALA A 134 -11.47 22.53 -10.66
CA ALA A 134 -11.89 21.45 -11.56
C ALA A 134 -11.64 20.06 -10.96
N ASP A 135 -10.56 19.90 -10.18
CA ASP A 135 -10.24 18.68 -9.46
C ASP A 135 -11.29 18.32 -8.42
N ALA A 136 -11.81 19.30 -7.66
CA ALA A 136 -12.86 19.06 -6.66
C ALA A 136 -14.19 18.65 -7.31
N TRP A 137 -14.53 19.24 -8.45
CA TRP A 137 -15.70 18.85 -9.23
C TRP A 137 -15.60 17.42 -9.74
N PHE A 138 -14.43 17.03 -10.19
CA PHE A 138 -14.18 15.67 -10.66
C PHE A 138 -14.24 14.66 -9.49
N ASP A 139 -13.63 14.96 -8.35
CA ASP A 139 -13.71 14.13 -7.14
C ASP A 139 -15.15 14.04 -6.63
N GLY A 140 -15.91 15.13 -6.70
CA GLY A 140 -17.36 15.16 -6.40
C GLY A 140 -18.17 14.26 -7.35
N GLY A 141 -17.90 14.31 -8.65
CA GLY A 141 -18.53 13.44 -9.66
C GLY A 141 -18.24 11.95 -9.41
N LEU A 142 -17.01 11.60 -9.09
CA LEU A 142 -16.65 10.23 -8.69
C LEU A 142 -17.38 9.79 -7.43
N THR A 143 -17.56 10.68 -6.44
CA THR A 143 -18.30 10.38 -5.22
C THR A 143 -19.77 10.11 -5.51
N LEU A 144 -20.40 10.89 -6.38
CA LEU A 144 -21.78 10.66 -6.83
C LEU A 144 -21.91 9.33 -7.60
N LEU A 145 -20.96 9.02 -8.47
CA LEU A 145 -20.94 7.73 -9.19
C LEU A 145 -20.83 6.55 -8.20
N LYS A 146 -20.00 6.67 -7.18
CA LYS A 146 -19.87 5.66 -6.12
C LYS A 146 -21.20 5.46 -5.39
N LEU A 147 -21.86 6.55 -5.01
CA LEU A 147 -23.16 6.49 -4.34
C LEU A 147 -24.23 5.86 -5.24
N ALA A 148 -24.24 6.20 -6.52
CA ALA A 148 -25.16 5.62 -7.50
C ALA A 148 -24.94 4.11 -7.67
N LEU A 149 -23.69 3.67 -7.75
CA LEU A 149 -23.35 2.23 -7.85
C LEU A 149 -23.75 1.46 -6.59
N ALA A 150 -23.50 2.04 -5.40
CA ALA A 150 -23.92 1.43 -4.15
C ALA A 150 -25.45 1.35 -4.05
N ALA A 151 -26.17 2.42 -4.40
CA ALA A 151 -27.62 2.45 -4.44
C ALA A 151 -28.19 1.44 -5.46
N ALA A 152 -27.57 1.32 -6.63
CA ALA A 152 -27.97 0.34 -7.65
C ALA A 152 -27.78 -1.10 -7.15
N ALA A 153 -26.67 -1.41 -6.46
CA ALA A 153 -26.42 -2.74 -5.90
C ALA A 153 -27.46 -3.10 -4.83
N VAL A 154 -27.75 -2.16 -3.93
CA VAL A 154 -28.80 -2.34 -2.91
C VAL A 154 -30.18 -2.48 -3.56
N GLY A 155 -30.52 -1.61 -4.53
CA GLY A 155 -31.76 -1.66 -5.27
C GLY A 155 -31.95 -2.98 -6.00
N TRP A 156 -30.91 -3.51 -6.64
CA TRP A 156 -30.96 -4.81 -7.29
C TRP A 156 -31.33 -5.93 -6.30
N VAL A 157 -30.68 -5.99 -5.15
CA VAL A 157 -30.94 -7.01 -4.14
C VAL A 157 -32.37 -6.89 -3.59
N LEU A 158 -32.80 -5.67 -3.31
CA LEU A 158 -34.15 -5.43 -2.78
C LEU A 158 -35.23 -5.78 -3.79
N THR A 159 -35.08 -5.45 -5.07
CA THR A 159 -36.10 -5.71 -6.09
C THR A 159 -36.08 -7.15 -6.57
N GLY A 160 -34.89 -7.77 -6.70
CA GLY A 160 -34.77 -9.11 -7.28
C GLY A 160 -35.31 -10.24 -6.41
N GLU A 161 -35.18 -10.15 -5.10
CA GLU A 161 -35.53 -11.23 -4.16
C GLU A 161 -36.73 -10.88 -3.25
N TRP A 162 -37.20 -9.63 -3.26
CA TRP A 162 -38.38 -9.25 -2.47
C TRP A 162 -39.60 -10.13 -2.78
N PHE A 163 -39.85 -10.41 -4.05
CA PHE A 163 -40.95 -11.28 -4.47
C PHE A 163 -40.72 -12.74 -4.07
N ALA A 164 -39.48 -13.23 -4.04
CA ALA A 164 -39.17 -14.58 -3.62
C ALA A 164 -39.42 -14.81 -2.12
N LEU A 165 -39.23 -13.82 -1.28
CA LEU A 165 -39.50 -13.88 0.17
C LEU A 165 -41.01 -13.87 0.48
N HIS A 166 -41.82 -13.12 -0.27
CA HIS A 166 -43.24 -13.02 -0.05
C HIS A 166 -44.06 -14.25 -0.48
N GLY A 167 -43.45 -15.10 -1.33
CA GLY A 167 -44.08 -16.36 -1.78
C GLY A 167 -43.75 -17.58 -0.91
N GLN A 168 -42.96 -17.42 0.15
CA GLN A 168 -42.58 -18.55 1.00
C GLN A 168 -43.57 -18.72 2.15
N SER A 169 -43.91 -20.01 2.42
CA SER A 169 -44.71 -20.38 3.55
C SER A 169 -44.01 -20.07 4.88
N ALA A 170 -44.80 -19.77 5.92
CA ALA A 170 -44.29 -19.48 7.27
C ALA A 170 -43.43 -20.64 7.85
N ASP A 171 -43.54 -21.84 7.31
CA ASP A 171 -42.79 -23.03 7.73
C ASP A 171 -41.34 -23.08 7.21
N ALA A 172 -40.94 -22.18 6.30
CA ALA A 172 -39.60 -22.15 5.73
C ALA A 172 -38.48 -21.72 6.71
N GLY A 173 -38.85 -21.23 7.91
CA GLY A 173 -37.91 -20.82 8.96
C GLY A 173 -37.07 -19.57 8.62
N LEU A 174 -36.00 -19.40 9.34
CA LEU A 174 -35.08 -18.22 9.19
C LEU A 174 -34.05 -18.40 8.06
N THR A 175 -33.91 -19.59 7.49
CA THR A 175 -32.88 -19.91 6.49
C THR A 175 -32.99 -19.07 5.21
N PRO A 176 -34.16 -18.85 4.59
CA PRO A 176 -34.27 -18.03 3.39
C PRO A 176 -33.90 -16.56 3.65
N ALA A 177 -34.30 -16.02 4.80
CA ALA A 177 -33.95 -14.66 5.18
C ALA A 177 -32.44 -14.49 5.38
N ALA A 178 -31.78 -15.46 6.01
CA ALA A 178 -30.31 -15.47 6.18
C ALA A 178 -29.59 -15.54 4.84
N VAL A 179 -30.06 -16.38 3.92
CA VAL A 179 -29.49 -16.48 2.55
C VAL A 179 -29.69 -15.16 1.79
N TRP A 180 -30.85 -14.56 1.90
CA TRP A 180 -31.13 -13.27 1.26
C TRP A 180 -30.23 -12.16 1.78
N VAL A 181 -30.08 -12.04 3.09
CA VAL A 181 -29.14 -11.07 3.72
C VAL A 181 -27.71 -11.34 3.26
N GLY A 182 -27.29 -12.61 3.24
CA GLY A 182 -25.95 -13.01 2.78
C GLY A 182 -25.67 -12.58 1.33
N ARG A 183 -26.64 -12.78 0.42
CA ARG A 183 -26.54 -12.33 -0.98
C ARG A 183 -26.48 -10.81 -1.08
N GLY A 184 -27.28 -10.11 -0.28
CA GLY A 184 -27.25 -8.65 -0.20
C GLY A 184 -25.89 -8.10 0.22
N VAL A 185 -25.31 -8.69 1.26
CA VAL A 185 -23.97 -8.34 1.74
C VAL A 185 -22.90 -8.61 0.68
N LEU A 186 -22.99 -9.75 -0.02
CA LEU A 186 -22.05 -10.09 -1.10
C LEU A 186 -22.18 -9.12 -2.29
N ALA A 187 -23.39 -8.77 -2.70
CA ALA A 187 -23.64 -7.81 -3.78
C ALA A 187 -23.08 -6.43 -3.44
N LEU A 188 -23.32 -5.97 -2.20
CA LEU A 188 -22.78 -4.71 -1.72
C LEU A 188 -21.24 -4.75 -1.64
N ALA A 189 -20.67 -5.84 -1.15
CA ALA A 189 -19.23 -6.03 -1.11
C ALA A 189 -18.62 -6.00 -2.52
N ALA A 190 -19.25 -6.65 -3.51
CA ALA A 190 -18.82 -6.62 -4.90
C ALA A 190 -18.87 -5.20 -5.48
N ALA A 191 -19.95 -4.45 -5.25
CA ALA A 191 -20.06 -3.07 -5.71
C ALA A 191 -18.99 -2.18 -5.08
N LEU A 192 -18.77 -2.30 -3.77
CA LEU A 192 -17.72 -1.58 -3.06
C LEU A 192 -16.31 -1.94 -3.55
N THR A 193 -16.10 -3.20 -3.98
CA THR A 193 -14.84 -3.63 -4.61
C THR A 193 -14.53 -2.83 -5.85
N VAL A 194 -15.50 -2.76 -6.75
CA VAL A 194 -15.35 -2.00 -8.01
C VAL A 194 -15.04 -0.54 -7.71
N ILE A 195 -15.79 0.06 -6.79
CA ILE A 195 -15.61 1.46 -6.38
C ILE A 195 -14.21 1.70 -5.82
N ALA A 196 -13.76 0.86 -4.87
CA ALA A 196 -12.47 1.01 -4.23
C ALA A 196 -11.31 0.82 -5.21
N THR A 197 -11.45 -0.11 -6.16
CA THR A 197 -10.47 -0.35 -7.21
C THR A 197 -10.34 0.86 -8.15
N LEU A 198 -11.48 1.43 -8.56
CA LEU A 198 -11.51 2.63 -9.40
C LEU A 198 -10.87 3.83 -8.67
N ASP A 199 -11.20 4.02 -7.38
CA ASP A 199 -10.61 5.10 -6.57
C ASP A 199 -9.10 4.93 -6.42
N ALA A 200 -8.63 3.72 -6.09
CA ALA A 200 -7.21 3.44 -5.94
C ALA A 200 -6.46 3.67 -7.26
N GLY A 201 -7.01 3.18 -8.38
CA GLY A 201 -6.44 3.37 -9.71
C GLY A 201 -6.36 4.86 -10.11
N TRP A 202 -7.42 5.62 -9.83
CA TRP A 202 -7.46 7.05 -10.08
C TRP A 202 -6.42 7.81 -9.25
N ARG A 203 -6.30 7.52 -7.95
CA ARG A 203 -5.30 8.14 -7.05
C ARG A 203 -3.89 7.79 -7.46
N TRP A 204 -3.66 6.54 -7.89
CA TRP A 204 -2.37 6.09 -8.43
C TRP A 204 -2.01 6.85 -9.72
N TRP A 205 -2.95 6.94 -10.67
CA TRP A 205 -2.73 7.68 -11.92
C TRP A 205 -2.45 9.16 -11.67
N ARG A 206 -3.23 9.82 -10.79
CA ARG A 206 -3.02 11.21 -10.38
C ARG A 206 -1.66 11.40 -9.69
N TYR A 207 -1.22 10.44 -8.88
CA TYR A 207 0.10 10.45 -8.28
C TYR A 207 1.21 10.44 -9.33
N LEU A 208 1.15 9.54 -10.31
CA LEU A 208 2.11 9.48 -11.41
C LEU A 208 2.12 10.77 -12.23
N ARG A 209 0.94 11.31 -12.55
CA ARG A 209 0.81 12.55 -13.33
C ARG A 209 1.36 13.77 -12.59
N ARG A 210 1.23 13.86 -11.28
CA ARG A 210 1.84 14.93 -10.48
C ARG A 210 3.36 14.93 -10.51
N HIS A 211 3.96 13.75 -10.69
CA HIS A 211 5.41 13.57 -10.76
C HIS A 211 5.92 13.51 -12.21
N ALA A 212 5.05 13.69 -13.21
CA ALA A 212 5.43 13.75 -14.61
C ALA A 212 6.48 14.84 -14.85
N MET A 213 7.40 14.58 -15.78
CA MET A 213 8.57 15.40 -16.06
C MET A 213 8.44 16.11 -17.40
N THR A 214 9.14 17.21 -17.55
CA THR A 214 9.37 17.81 -18.86
C THR A 214 10.51 17.07 -19.57
N TRP A 215 10.53 17.11 -20.89
CA TRP A 215 11.64 16.54 -21.67
C TRP A 215 13.01 17.06 -21.22
N GLN A 216 13.08 18.37 -20.87
CA GLN A 216 14.30 18.99 -20.40
C GLN A 216 14.78 18.41 -19.06
N GLU A 217 13.85 18.16 -18.10
CA GLU A 217 14.15 17.51 -16.83
C GLU A 217 14.67 16.10 -17.03
N VAL A 218 14.08 15.31 -17.95
CA VAL A 218 14.53 13.95 -18.27
C VAL A 218 15.95 13.97 -18.83
N MET A 219 16.24 14.90 -19.75
CA MET A 219 17.59 15.02 -20.33
C MET A 219 18.62 15.51 -19.31
N ALA A 220 18.22 16.40 -18.38
CA ALA A 220 19.10 16.83 -17.30
C ALA A 220 19.45 15.67 -16.35
N GLU A 221 18.43 14.89 -15.95
CA GLU A 221 18.62 13.71 -15.09
C GLU A 221 19.47 12.63 -15.77
N ALA A 222 19.27 12.39 -17.07
CA ALA A 222 20.11 11.48 -17.85
C ALA A 222 21.56 11.92 -17.87
N ARG A 223 21.84 13.22 -18.05
CA ARG A 223 23.22 13.75 -17.99
C ARG A 223 23.85 13.61 -16.59
N GLU A 224 23.05 13.84 -15.54
CA GLU A 224 23.52 13.62 -14.16
C GLU A 224 23.82 12.13 -13.89
N ALA A 225 22.94 11.24 -14.33
CA ALA A 225 23.12 9.79 -14.17
C ALA A 225 24.31 9.25 -14.95
N GLU A 226 24.58 9.81 -16.14
CA GLU A 226 25.73 9.45 -16.95
C GLU A 226 27.07 9.96 -16.38
N GLY A 227 27.03 10.82 -15.38
CA GLY A 227 28.21 11.54 -14.87
C GLY A 227 28.72 12.59 -15.86
N SER A 228 29.22 13.74 -15.38
CA SER A 228 29.76 14.74 -16.29
C SER A 228 30.91 14.13 -17.11
N PRO A 229 31.01 14.44 -18.41
CA PRO A 229 32.09 13.94 -19.25
C PRO A 229 33.47 14.26 -18.68
N GLU A 230 33.56 15.36 -17.92
CA GLU A 230 34.77 15.77 -17.19
C GLU A 230 35.16 14.80 -16.07
N MET A 231 34.18 14.30 -15.29
CA MET A 231 34.44 13.30 -14.25
C MET A 231 34.89 11.96 -14.87
N ARG A 232 34.34 11.57 -16.00
CA ARG A 232 34.82 10.38 -16.74
C ARG A 232 36.22 10.55 -17.29
N ALA A 233 36.54 11.76 -17.81
CA ALA A 233 37.89 12.07 -18.27
C ALA A 233 38.90 12.03 -17.11
N GLN A 234 38.59 12.65 -15.96
CA GLN A 234 39.45 12.59 -14.78
C GLN A 234 39.63 11.17 -14.22
N LEU A 235 38.57 10.36 -14.22
CA LEU A 235 38.69 8.94 -13.82
C LEU A 235 39.57 8.15 -14.76
N ARG A 236 39.46 8.37 -16.08
CA ARG A 236 40.34 7.73 -17.09
C ARG A 236 41.78 8.20 -16.93
N GLU A 237 42.03 9.49 -16.72
CA GLU A 237 43.39 10.00 -16.45
C GLU A 237 43.99 9.39 -15.19
N ARG A 238 43.23 9.29 -14.09
CA ARG A 238 43.71 8.65 -12.86
C ARG A 238 43.98 7.15 -13.06
N GLN A 239 43.16 6.46 -13.83
CA GLN A 239 43.39 5.05 -14.17
C GLN A 239 44.62 4.87 -15.04
N GLN A 240 44.86 5.75 -16.01
CA GLN A 240 46.08 5.72 -16.85
C GLN A 240 47.31 6.04 -16.01
N GLN A 241 47.26 7.04 -15.13
CA GLN A 241 48.38 7.38 -14.23
C GLN A 241 48.70 6.24 -13.26
N SER A 242 47.67 5.56 -12.70
CA SER A 242 47.88 4.40 -11.83
C SER A 242 48.36 3.15 -12.59
N GLY A 243 48.04 3.04 -13.88
CA GLY A 243 48.56 1.99 -14.77
C GLY A 243 50.03 2.21 -15.17
N GLN A 244 50.44 3.48 -15.37
CA GLN A 244 51.83 3.84 -15.69
C GLN A 244 52.77 3.83 -14.47
N GLY A 245 52.21 3.98 -13.25
CA GLY A 245 52.99 3.91 -12.00
C GLY A 245 53.32 2.50 -11.53
N ARG A 246 52.83 1.47 -12.19
CA ARG A 246 53.29 0.09 -12.00
C ARG A 246 54.47 -0.13 -12.94
N SER A 247 55.67 0.30 -12.54
CA SER A 247 56.92 -0.24 -13.12
C SER A 247 56.84 -1.76 -13.06
N PRO A 248 57.22 -2.44 -14.16
CA PRO A 248 57.35 -3.90 -14.13
C PRO A 248 58.24 -4.27 -12.95
N LEU A 249 57.78 -5.18 -12.13
CA LEU A 249 58.61 -5.78 -11.08
C LEU A 249 59.93 -6.17 -11.72
N PRO A 250 61.10 -5.78 -11.12
CA PRO A 250 62.42 -6.20 -11.66
C PRO A 250 62.39 -7.70 -11.82
N ASN A 251 62.75 -8.16 -13.01
CA ASN A 251 62.82 -9.57 -13.31
C ASN A 251 63.81 -10.22 -12.31
N PRO A 252 63.43 -11.26 -11.57
CA PRO A 252 64.35 -11.92 -10.61
C PRO A 252 65.64 -12.39 -11.22
N ASP A 253 65.69 -12.54 -12.56
CA ASP A 253 66.92 -12.90 -13.28
C ASP A 253 67.92 -11.73 -13.41
N ASP A 254 67.53 -10.47 -13.36
CA ASP A 254 68.47 -9.32 -13.42
C ASP A 254 69.16 -9.08 -12.07
N THR A 255 68.49 -9.40 -10.96
CA THR A 255 69.12 -9.33 -9.63
C THR A 255 70.16 -10.40 -9.42
N ALA A 256 70.10 -11.54 -10.14
CA ALA A 256 71.10 -12.61 -10.08
C ALA A 256 72.35 -12.32 -10.90
N ARG A 257 72.29 -11.44 -11.90
CA ARG A 257 73.44 -11.06 -12.72
C ARG A 257 74.42 -10.03 -12.10
N HIS A 258 73.93 -9.21 -11.20
CA HIS A 258 74.72 -8.21 -10.49
C HIS A 258 75.27 -8.68 -9.14
N ALA A 259 75.04 -9.92 -8.74
CA ALA A 259 75.51 -10.51 -7.49
C ALA A 259 76.68 -11.49 -7.66
N ARG A 260 77.49 -11.37 -8.76
CA ARG A 260 78.72 -12.09 -8.81
C ARG A 260 79.83 -11.21 -8.27
N PRO A 261 80.41 -11.48 -7.10
CA PRO A 261 81.66 -10.81 -6.68
C PRO A 261 82.81 -11.29 -7.53
N SER A 262 83.55 -10.37 -8.10
CA SER A 262 84.82 -10.59 -8.70
C SER A 262 85.89 -10.96 -7.60
N VAL A 263 85.91 -12.22 -7.26
CA VAL A 263 87.02 -12.78 -6.47
C VAL A 263 87.95 -13.49 -7.47
N ILE A 264 88.91 -12.79 -7.95
CA ILE A 264 90.24 -13.32 -8.40
C ILE A 264 91.07 -12.08 -8.69
N ASP A 265 91.89 -11.70 -7.76
CA ASP A 265 93.25 -11.18 -7.94
C ASP A 265 93.73 -10.59 -6.60
N GLU A 266 94.24 -11.44 -5.76
CA GLU A 266 95.23 -11.02 -4.78
C GLU A 266 95.82 -12.26 -4.09
N VAL A 267 96.66 -13.03 -4.81
CA VAL A 267 97.75 -13.83 -4.22
C VAL A 267 98.82 -13.93 -5.31
N ILE A 268 99.82 -13.14 -5.18
CA ILE A 268 101.25 -13.41 -5.44
C ILE A 268 102.01 -12.06 -5.45
N GLY A 269 102.78 -11.85 -4.45
CA GLY A 269 103.80 -10.82 -4.35
C GLY A 269 104.13 -10.45 -2.96
#